data_ee91788038f0f5382181f74c35fe4959
#
_entry.id   ee91788038f0f5382181f74c35fe4959
#
_cell.length_a   1.000
_cell.length_b   1.000
_cell.length_c   1.000
_cell.angle_alpha   90.00
_cell.angle_beta   90.00
_cell.angle_gamma   90.00
#
_symmetry.space_group_name_H-M   'P 1'
#
loop_
_entity.id
_entity.type
_entity.pdbx_description
1 polymer ?
#
loop_
_entity_poly.entity_id
_entity_poly.type
_entity_poly.pdbx_seq_one_letter_code
_entity_poly.pdbx_strand_id
1 'polypeptide(L)'
;MATQGDFRARFAAALNEAKGKADTLEVQLGGEVLGKILKTDVKTQAEIKSAVNGAAFEADIKSFLNEIGIPGDDNIETGFQLLRQSTKPEQMLGYLNSRTLLPKDLSGNDPISLTQDLLALPANVAKKLFIWSWKSTPSTGRGEVWLSLMLKDGKRPDSTQKGDMMIDKAEWEVKGDGARIAGQKGFGDAKQMRHHLNTAIVKFCGDIGRKAPDFLDGSAADNAWNIGKKSAGLLGKSLEALAKEKKFTKKDLDKLNTYLVEAYSKYLLNFTTKLSLTKGVVGLDGKINIAKYNRILLEMYYTHYENTEEFKGIFLVSYTNANKVLACTTTKEFLSAVDSGKIKIAAYPSFTDAAGAQGGSFAIQLV
;
A
#
# COMPACT_ATOMS: atom_id res chain seq x y z
N MET A 1 -25.80 6.93 10.46
CA MET A 1 -25.04 8.17 10.21
C MET A 1 -25.91 9.36 10.52
N ALA A 2 -25.54 10.18 11.49
CA ALA A 2 -26.22 11.46 11.70
C ALA A 2 -25.70 12.43 10.64
N THR A 3 -26.55 12.80 9.71
CA THR A 3 -26.20 13.80 8.68
C THR A 3 -26.20 15.21 9.28
N GLN A 4 -25.52 16.17 8.63
CA GLN A 4 -25.54 17.59 9.01
C GLN A 4 -26.98 18.12 9.16
N GLY A 5 -27.94 17.58 8.38
CA GLY A 5 -29.37 17.83 8.54
C GLY A 5 -29.93 17.33 9.88
N ASP A 6 -29.42 16.19 10.35
CA ASP A 6 -29.86 15.58 11.62
C ASP A 6 -29.39 16.41 12.85
N PHE A 7 -28.20 17.00 12.77
CA PHE A 7 -27.70 17.91 13.80
C PHE A 7 -28.50 19.22 13.87
N ARG A 8 -28.74 19.86 12.71
CA ARG A 8 -29.57 21.07 12.64
C ARG A 8 -31.00 20.83 13.11
N ALA A 9 -31.55 19.66 12.78
CA ALA A 9 -32.89 19.27 13.25
C ALA A 9 -32.92 19.05 14.77
N ARG A 10 -31.93 18.33 15.34
CA ARG A 10 -31.81 18.12 16.80
C ARG A 10 -31.56 19.42 17.55
N PHE A 11 -30.72 20.29 17.00
CA PHE A 11 -30.45 21.60 17.59
C PHE A 11 -31.68 22.51 17.55
N ALA A 12 -32.40 22.53 16.38
CA ALA A 12 -33.64 23.27 16.27
C ALA A 12 -34.75 22.71 17.19
N ALA A 13 -34.83 21.39 17.35
CA ALA A 13 -35.74 20.74 18.28
C ALA A 13 -35.40 21.08 19.72
N ALA A 14 -34.15 21.02 20.11
CA ALA A 14 -33.68 21.40 21.46
C ALA A 14 -33.95 22.91 21.76
N LEU A 15 -33.71 23.79 20.78
CA LEU A 15 -34.06 25.21 20.90
C LEU A 15 -35.56 25.49 21.00
N ASN A 16 -36.38 24.74 20.25
CA ASN A 16 -37.85 24.87 20.33
C ASN A 16 -38.41 24.29 21.61
N GLU A 17 -37.87 23.19 22.11
CA GLU A 17 -38.20 22.64 23.43
C GLU A 17 -37.81 23.59 24.57
N ALA A 18 -36.68 24.29 24.37
CA ALA A 18 -36.20 25.33 25.28
C ALA A 18 -37.12 26.52 25.36
N LYS A 19 -37.74 26.94 24.25
CA LYS A 19 -38.68 28.06 24.22
C LYS A 19 -40.01 27.79 24.94
N GLY A 20 -40.33 26.52 25.23
CA GLY A 20 -41.55 26.12 25.90
C GLY A 20 -41.47 25.90 27.41
N LYS A 21 -40.25 25.85 28.00
CA LYS A 21 -40.04 25.57 29.42
C LYS A 21 -39.75 26.82 30.21
N ALA A 22 -40.18 26.82 31.47
CA ALA A 22 -40.00 27.95 32.41
C ALA A 22 -38.52 28.33 32.56
N ASP A 23 -38.13 29.22 33.34
CA ASP A 23 -36.91 30.01 33.42
C ASP A 23 -35.51 29.31 33.30
N THR A 24 -35.45 27.98 33.29
CA THR A 24 -34.19 27.22 33.14
C THR A 24 -34.30 26.13 32.08
N LEU A 25 -33.22 25.95 31.27
CA LEU A 25 -33.09 24.91 30.28
C LEU A 25 -32.02 23.89 30.65
N GLU A 26 -32.40 22.61 30.64
CA GLU A 26 -31.45 21.49 30.69
C GLU A 26 -31.27 20.93 29.30
N VAL A 27 -30.03 20.98 28.75
CA VAL A 27 -29.69 20.42 27.44
C VAL A 27 -28.92 19.15 27.67
N GLN A 28 -29.46 18.03 27.18
CA GLN A 28 -28.75 16.75 27.12
C GLN A 28 -28.32 16.49 25.68
N LEU A 29 -27.03 16.31 25.46
CA LEU A 29 -26.47 15.87 24.18
C LEU A 29 -25.56 14.68 24.46
N GLY A 30 -25.83 13.54 23.84
CA GLY A 30 -25.00 12.35 23.99
C GLY A 30 -24.92 11.80 25.43
N GLY A 31 -25.92 12.08 26.30
CA GLY A 31 -25.94 11.66 27.69
C GLY A 31 -25.27 12.64 28.66
N GLU A 32 -24.63 13.71 28.19
CA GLU A 32 -24.04 14.74 29.06
C GLU A 32 -24.98 15.91 29.27
N VAL A 33 -25.10 16.33 30.53
CA VAL A 33 -25.83 17.55 30.92
C VAL A 33 -24.91 18.74 30.72
N LEU A 34 -25.14 19.51 29.69
CA LEU A 34 -24.32 20.69 29.31
C LEU A 34 -24.59 21.92 30.22
N GLY A 35 -25.54 21.86 31.10
CA GLY A 35 -25.80 22.89 32.10
C GLY A 35 -27.20 23.48 32.08
N LYS A 36 -27.57 24.16 33.15
CA LYS A 36 -28.81 24.91 33.30
C LYS A 36 -28.62 26.37 32.89
N ILE A 37 -29.47 26.85 31.98
CA ILE A 37 -29.37 28.20 31.47
C ILE A 37 -30.60 29.02 31.74
N LEU A 38 -30.39 30.27 32.19
CA LEU A 38 -31.47 31.24 32.35
C LEU A 38 -31.89 31.81 31.01
N LYS A 39 -33.17 31.77 30.66
CA LYS A 39 -33.77 32.20 29.39
C LYS A 39 -33.55 33.68 29.04
N THR A 40 -33.23 34.51 30.01
CA THR A 40 -33.26 35.95 29.90
C THR A 40 -31.94 36.59 29.49
N ASP A 41 -30.82 35.83 29.45
CA ASP A 41 -29.51 36.35 29.13
C ASP A 41 -29.07 35.94 27.71
N VAL A 42 -29.08 36.91 26.78
CA VAL A 42 -28.66 36.73 25.38
C VAL A 42 -27.20 36.30 25.28
N LYS A 43 -26.33 36.76 26.18
CA LYS A 43 -24.90 36.38 26.21
C LYS A 43 -24.75 34.91 26.59
N THR A 44 -25.50 34.48 27.60
CA THR A 44 -25.52 33.08 28.04
C THR A 44 -26.08 32.16 26.95
N GLN A 45 -27.12 32.58 26.21
CA GLN A 45 -27.63 31.82 25.07
C GLN A 45 -26.57 31.66 23.96
N ALA A 46 -25.76 32.70 23.69
CA ALA A 46 -24.67 32.62 22.73
C ALA A 46 -23.52 31.69 23.20
N GLU A 47 -23.18 31.73 24.48
CA GLU A 47 -22.17 30.84 25.10
C GLU A 47 -22.62 29.37 25.04
N ILE A 48 -23.89 29.08 25.26
CA ILE A 48 -24.43 27.73 25.15
C ILE A 48 -24.46 27.25 23.72
N LYS A 49 -24.94 28.12 22.81
CA LYS A 49 -24.91 27.79 21.40
C LYS A 49 -23.51 27.43 20.94
N SER A 50 -22.51 28.14 21.44
CA SER A 50 -21.10 27.86 21.17
C SER A 50 -20.63 26.54 21.80
N ALA A 51 -21.00 26.26 23.05
CA ALA A 51 -20.66 25.03 23.77
C ALA A 51 -21.36 23.79 23.15
N VAL A 52 -22.65 23.91 22.82
CA VAL A 52 -23.43 22.84 22.15
C VAL A 52 -22.85 22.54 20.75
N ASN A 53 -22.52 23.58 19.99
CA ASN A 53 -21.87 23.41 18.70
C ASN A 53 -20.49 22.77 18.84
N GLY A 54 -19.75 23.12 19.89
CA GLY A 54 -18.44 22.56 20.20
C GLY A 54 -18.52 21.07 20.56
N ALA A 55 -19.45 20.70 21.41
CA ALA A 55 -19.62 19.29 21.82
C ALA A 55 -20.13 18.40 20.68
N ALA A 56 -21.06 18.90 19.87
CA ALA A 56 -21.52 18.17 18.68
C ALA A 56 -20.42 18.01 17.63
N PHE A 57 -19.63 19.04 17.40
CA PHE A 57 -18.48 19.03 16.51
C PHE A 57 -17.43 18.00 16.97
N GLU A 58 -17.15 17.93 18.28
CA GLU A 58 -16.27 16.93 18.85
C GLU A 58 -16.78 15.50 18.62
N ALA A 59 -18.08 15.28 18.94
CA ALA A 59 -18.71 13.97 18.75
C ALA A 59 -18.69 13.52 17.28
N ASP A 60 -18.97 14.42 16.34
CA ASP A 60 -18.98 14.13 14.92
C ASP A 60 -17.58 13.73 14.43
N ILE A 61 -16.52 14.46 14.82
CA ILE A 61 -15.14 14.13 14.43
C ILE A 61 -14.71 12.79 15.06
N LYS A 62 -14.93 12.61 16.36
CA LYS A 62 -14.55 11.35 17.04
C LYS A 62 -15.30 10.15 16.47
N SER A 63 -16.58 10.30 16.17
CA SER A 63 -17.37 9.27 15.47
C SER A 63 -16.79 8.93 14.10
N PHE A 64 -16.42 9.94 13.31
CA PHE A 64 -15.78 9.74 12.02
C PHE A 64 -14.42 9.01 12.16
N LEU A 65 -13.56 9.42 13.10
CA LEU A 65 -12.27 8.77 13.34
C LEU A 65 -12.42 7.30 13.74
N ASN A 66 -13.44 6.98 14.54
CA ASN A 66 -13.81 5.59 14.87
C ASN A 66 -14.29 4.83 13.63
N GLU A 67 -15.14 5.42 12.80
CA GLU A 67 -15.69 4.80 11.60
C GLU A 67 -14.60 4.41 10.58
N ILE A 68 -13.59 5.26 10.42
CA ILE A 68 -12.44 4.94 9.54
C ILE A 68 -11.41 4.00 10.20
N GLY A 69 -11.64 3.57 11.42
CA GLY A 69 -10.84 2.55 12.11
C GLY A 69 -9.54 3.06 12.72
N ILE A 70 -9.50 4.33 13.21
CA ILE A 70 -8.34 4.81 13.98
C ILE A 70 -8.20 4.00 15.27
N PRO A 71 -7.03 3.39 15.54
CA PRO A 71 -6.85 2.51 16.68
C PRO A 71 -6.59 3.29 17.97
N GLY A 72 -7.41 3.04 18.99
CA GLY A 72 -7.22 3.52 20.38
C GLY A 72 -7.64 4.97 20.62
N ASP A 73 -8.19 5.20 21.81
CA ASP A 73 -8.77 6.47 22.23
C ASP A 73 -7.76 7.63 22.20
N ASP A 74 -6.50 7.40 22.58
CA ASP A 74 -5.44 8.43 22.54
C ASP A 74 -5.16 8.92 21.12
N ASN A 75 -5.22 8.03 20.11
CA ASN A 75 -5.05 8.40 18.73
C ASN A 75 -6.26 9.16 18.20
N ILE A 76 -7.47 8.76 18.61
CA ILE A 76 -8.71 9.47 18.26
C ILE A 76 -8.67 10.88 18.86
N GLU A 77 -8.27 11.01 20.12
CA GLU A 77 -8.12 12.31 20.78
C GLU A 77 -7.06 13.18 20.06
N THR A 78 -5.92 12.61 19.72
CA THR A 78 -4.86 13.32 18.98
C THR A 78 -5.37 13.81 17.61
N GLY A 79 -6.05 12.96 16.85
CA GLY A 79 -6.66 13.29 15.57
C GLY A 79 -7.70 14.41 15.72
N PHE A 80 -8.57 14.30 16.72
CA PHE A 80 -9.56 15.32 17.05
C PHE A 80 -8.88 16.67 17.34
N GLN A 81 -7.86 16.72 18.21
CA GLN A 81 -7.16 17.94 18.57
C GLN A 81 -6.49 18.65 17.40
N LEU A 82 -6.12 17.90 16.36
CA LEU A 82 -5.58 18.47 15.12
C LEU A 82 -6.71 18.98 14.21
N LEU A 83 -7.75 18.19 13.99
CA LEU A 83 -8.87 18.53 13.10
C LEU A 83 -9.67 19.73 13.62
N ARG A 84 -9.87 19.87 14.94
CA ARG A 84 -10.58 20.99 15.53
C ARG A 84 -9.94 22.36 15.25
N GLN A 85 -8.69 22.40 14.79
CA GLN A 85 -7.99 23.63 14.40
C GLN A 85 -8.30 24.08 12.98
N SER A 86 -9.25 23.46 12.30
CA SER A 86 -9.72 23.91 10.99
C SER A 86 -10.23 25.35 11.05
N THR A 87 -9.80 26.17 10.08
CA THR A 87 -10.26 27.56 9.94
C THR A 87 -11.67 27.67 9.39
N LYS A 88 -12.19 26.56 8.82
CA LYS A 88 -13.55 26.43 8.27
C LYS A 88 -14.17 25.09 8.69
N PRO A 89 -14.62 24.95 9.93
CA PRO A 89 -15.11 23.69 10.48
C PRO A 89 -16.24 23.04 9.66
N GLU A 90 -17.15 23.85 9.12
CA GLU A 90 -18.27 23.33 8.28
C GLU A 90 -17.77 22.74 6.95
N GLN A 91 -16.79 23.37 6.32
CA GLN A 91 -16.17 22.84 5.10
C GLN A 91 -15.45 21.51 5.39
N MET A 92 -14.67 21.46 6.46
CA MET A 92 -13.98 20.25 6.88
C MET A 92 -14.95 19.11 7.18
N LEU A 93 -15.99 19.34 7.99
CA LEU A 93 -17.01 18.31 8.25
C LEU A 93 -17.74 17.89 6.99
N GLY A 94 -18.06 18.85 6.11
CA GLY A 94 -18.65 18.54 4.80
C GLY A 94 -17.76 17.63 3.97
N TYR A 95 -16.45 17.87 3.97
CA TYR A 95 -15.48 16.99 3.30
C TYR A 95 -15.40 15.62 3.96
N LEU A 96 -15.19 15.53 5.28
CA LEU A 96 -15.08 14.27 6.00
C LEU A 96 -16.30 13.36 5.80
N ASN A 97 -17.49 13.95 5.76
CA ASN A 97 -18.75 13.20 5.55
C ASN A 97 -18.99 12.76 4.09
N SER A 98 -18.42 13.46 3.12
CA SER A 98 -18.65 13.17 1.70
C SER A 98 -17.45 12.59 0.98
N ARG A 99 -16.25 12.83 1.48
CA ARG A 99 -14.93 12.48 0.89
C ARG A 99 -15.00 12.16 -0.60
N THR A 100 -14.50 13.05 -1.43
CA THR A 100 -14.65 12.94 -2.90
C THR A 100 -13.40 12.45 -3.60
N LEU A 101 -12.24 12.44 -2.92
CA LEU A 101 -10.98 11.99 -3.50
C LEU A 101 -11.01 10.50 -3.84
N LEU A 102 -10.68 10.19 -5.07
CA LEU A 102 -10.47 8.82 -5.56
C LEU A 102 -8.97 8.48 -5.54
N PRO A 103 -8.59 7.20 -5.53
CA PRO A 103 -7.18 6.76 -5.55
C PRO A 103 -6.33 7.44 -6.63
N LYS A 104 -6.86 7.60 -7.84
CA LYS A 104 -6.16 8.26 -8.97
C LYS A 104 -5.85 9.73 -8.71
N ASP A 105 -6.67 10.41 -7.92
CA ASP A 105 -6.55 11.85 -7.66
C ASP A 105 -5.38 12.16 -6.70
N LEU A 106 -4.86 11.14 -5.99
CA LEU A 106 -3.68 11.28 -5.13
C LEU A 106 -2.38 11.35 -5.92
N SER A 107 -2.34 10.74 -7.10
CA SER A 107 -1.11 10.61 -7.89
C SER A 107 -0.62 11.97 -8.40
N GLY A 108 0.57 12.37 -7.97
CA GLY A 108 1.20 13.62 -8.40
C GLY A 108 0.83 14.86 -7.57
N ASN A 109 -0.04 14.72 -6.57
CA ASN A 109 -0.35 15.78 -5.64
C ASN A 109 0.49 15.66 -4.35
N ASP A 110 0.84 16.80 -3.75
CA ASP A 110 1.47 16.82 -2.44
C ASP A 110 0.44 16.52 -1.35
N PRO A 111 0.63 15.44 -0.55
CA PRO A 111 -0.32 15.05 0.48
C PRO A 111 -0.57 16.10 1.56
N ILE A 112 0.44 16.94 1.89
CA ILE A 112 0.30 17.97 2.91
C ILE A 112 -0.59 19.09 2.36
N SER A 113 -0.39 19.51 1.12
CA SER A 113 -1.22 20.52 0.46
C SER A 113 -2.67 20.03 0.32
N LEU A 114 -2.89 18.78 -0.08
CA LEU A 114 -4.23 18.19 -0.10
C LEU A 114 -4.90 18.22 1.28
N THR A 115 -4.15 17.87 2.33
CA THR A 115 -4.66 17.89 3.71
C THR A 115 -5.02 19.32 4.12
N GLN A 116 -4.18 20.31 3.79
CA GLN A 116 -4.43 21.72 4.08
C GLN A 116 -5.70 22.22 3.41
N ASP A 117 -5.81 21.98 2.11
CA ASP A 117 -6.88 22.57 1.28
C ASP A 117 -8.24 21.93 1.58
N LEU A 118 -8.29 20.61 1.65
CA LEU A 118 -9.55 19.87 1.82
C LEU A 118 -10.10 19.98 3.25
N LEU A 119 -9.23 20.02 4.25
CA LEU A 119 -9.63 20.13 5.65
C LEU A 119 -9.58 21.57 6.18
N ALA A 120 -9.26 22.53 5.31
CA ALA A 120 -9.12 23.94 5.66
C ALA A 120 -8.25 24.17 6.92
N LEU A 121 -7.12 23.47 7.00
CA LEU A 121 -6.20 23.53 8.13
C LEU A 121 -5.11 24.60 7.89
N PRO A 122 -4.63 25.28 8.94
CA PRO A 122 -3.39 26.02 8.85
C PRO A 122 -2.22 25.12 8.42
N ALA A 123 -1.28 25.61 7.61
CA ALA A 123 -0.19 24.82 7.03
C ALA A 123 0.62 24.01 8.06
N ASN A 124 0.90 24.61 9.22
CA ASN A 124 1.60 23.94 10.32
C ASN A 124 0.78 22.81 10.96
N VAL A 125 -0.55 22.93 10.98
CA VAL A 125 -1.47 21.93 11.52
C VAL A 125 -1.66 20.80 10.50
N ALA A 126 -1.86 21.14 9.23
CA ALA A 126 -1.92 20.17 8.14
C ALA A 126 -0.68 19.27 8.11
N LYS A 127 0.52 19.86 8.26
CA LYS A 127 1.78 19.12 8.39
C LYS A 127 1.79 18.20 9.62
N LYS A 128 1.32 18.66 10.78
CA LYS A 128 1.24 17.84 12.00
C LYS A 128 0.25 16.69 11.83
N LEU A 129 -0.94 16.95 11.25
CA LEU A 129 -1.95 15.93 10.97
C LEU A 129 -1.40 14.88 10.00
N PHE A 130 -0.75 15.32 8.92
CA PHE A 130 -0.10 14.43 7.97
C PHE A 130 0.96 13.56 8.65
N ILE A 131 1.88 14.13 9.43
CA ILE A 131 2.92 13.37 10.13
C ILE A 131 2.31 12.35 11.11
N TRP A 132 1.29 12.73 11.85
CA TRP A 132 0.60 11.84 12.78
C TRP A 132 -0.09 10.67 12.03
N SER A 133 -0.89 10.98 11.02
CA SER A 133 -1.64 9.98 10.25
C SER A 133 -0.77 9.12 9.32
N TRP A 134 0.47 9.56 9.08
CA TRP A 134 1.44 8.84 8.24
C TRP A 134 2.32 7.86 9.02
N LYS A 135 2.34 7.94 10.35
CA LYS A 135 3.18 7.06 11.17
C LYS A 135 2.72 5.61 11.07
N SER A 136 3.69 4.69 11.03
CA SER A 136 3.42 3.28 11.25
C SER A 136 3.36 2.97 12.75
N THR A 137 2.51 2.03 13.11
CA THR A 137 2.42 1.42 14.45
C THR A 137 2.50 -0.10 14.30
N PRO A 138 2.62 -0.89 15.38
CA PRO A 138 2.60 -2.35 15.29
C PRO A 138 1.35 -2.92 14.59
N SER A 139 0.23 -2.20 14.62
CA SER A 139 -1.06 -2.61 14.03
C SER A 139 -1.47 -1.81 12.80
N THR A 140 -0.63 -0.89 12.32
CA THR A 140 -0.98 0.03 11.23
C THR A 140 0.25 0.32 10.41
N GLY A 141 0.19 0.09 9.12
CA GLY A 141 1.24 0.45 8.18
C GLY A 141 1.33 1.96 7.95
N ARG A 142 2.41 2.36 7.31
CA ARG A 142 2.65 3.76 6.99
C ARG A 142 1.65 4.27 5.97
N GLY A 143 1.01 5.40 6.26
CA GLY A 143 0.09 6.08 5.36
C GLY A 143 -1.36 5.58 5.39
N GLU A 144 -1.63 4.42 5.99
CA GLU A 144 -2.99 3.83 6.02
C GLU A 144 -4.01 4.76 6.68
N VAL A 145 -3.67 5.38 7.81
CA VAL A 145 -4.57 6.31 8.50
C VAL A 145 -4.84 7.54 7.63
N TRP A 146 -3.81 8.11 7.00
CA TRP A 146 -3.96 9.27 6.13
C TRP A 146 -4.83 8.95 4.91
N LEU A 147 -4.59 7.82 4.26
CA LEU A 147 -5.41 7.36 3.13
C LEU A 147 -6.87 7.15 3.54
N SER A 148 -7.11 6.54 4.73
CA SER A 148 -8.47 6.35 5.26
C SER A 148 -9.16 7.68 5.57
N LEU A 149 -8.41 8.69 6.02
CA LEU A 149 -8.93 10.02 6.30
C LEU A 149 -9.31 10.77 5.02
N MET A 150 -8.52 10.61 3.95
CA MET A 150 -8.63 11.42 2.75
C MET A 150 -9.49 10.82 1.63
N LEU A 151 -9.50 9.50 1.47
CA LEU A 151 -10.15 8.86 0.35
C LEU A 151 -11.65 8.64 0.56
N LYS A 152 -12.40 8.75 -0.53
CA LYS A 152 -13.81 8.38 -0.59
C LYS A 152 -13.98 6.92 -0.11
N ASP A 153 -14.91 6.72 0.83
CA ASP A 153 -15.20 5.40 1.43
C ASP A 153 -13.98 4.66 1.98
N GLY A 154 -12.84 5.38 2.15
CA GLY A 154 -11.62 4.84 2.71
C GLY A 154 -11.78 4.54 4.20
N LYS A 155 -11.41 3.31 4.61
CA LYS A 155 -11.34 2.91 6.01
C LYS A 155 -10.29 1.81 6.19
N ARG A 156 -9.82 1.64 7.40
CA ARG A 156 -8.98 0.50 7.74
C ARG A 156 -9.81 -0.77 7.77
N PRO A 157 -9.21 -1.90 7.39
CA PRO A 157 -9.90 -3.18 7.44
C PRO A 157 -10.17 -3.59 8.89
N ASP A 158 -11.19 -4.41 9.08
CA ASP A 158 -11.35 -5.16 10.32
C ASP A 158 -10.39 -6.37 10.36
N SER A 159 -10.36 -7.07 11.49
CA SER A 159 -9.45 -8.21 11.70
C SER A 159 -9.69 -9.41 10.77
N THR A 160 -10.75 -9.41 9.99
CA THR A 160 -11.13 -10.52 9.08
C THR A 160 -10.66 -10.29 7.64
N GLN A 161 -10.24 -9.08 7.29
CA GLN A 161 -9.85 -8.66 5.94
C GLN A 161 -8.33 -8.77 5.75
N LYS A 162 -7.89 -9.02 4.51
CA LYS A 162 -6.48 -9.27 4.18
C LYS A 162 -5.72 -8.00 3.79
N GLY A 163 -6.38 -7.04 3.16
CA GLY A 163 -5.76 -5.79 2.67
C GLY A 163 -5.41 -4.83 3.80
N ASP A 164 -4.55 -3.87 3.50
CA ASP A 164 -4.18 -2.80 4.43
C ASP A 164 -5.26 -1.70 4.53
N MET A 165 -6.11 -1.60 3.50
CA MET A 165 -7.20 -0.64 3.41
C MET A 165 -8.43 -1.20 2.68
N MET A 166 -9.60 -0.64 3.02
CA MET A 166 -10.86 -0.83 2.29
C MET A 166 -11.26 0.47 1.60
N ILE A 167 -11.59 0.40 0.31
CA ILE A 167 -12.16 1.50 -0.47
C ILE A 167 -13.29 0.92 -1.30
N ASP A 168 -14.49 1.45 -1.14
CA ASP A 168 -15.70 0.99 -1.86
C ASP A 168 -15.84 -0.56 -1.81
N LYS A 169 -15.69 -1.13 -0.61
CA LYS A 169 -15.76 -2.58 -0.33
C LYS A 169 -14.65 -3.43 -0.98
N ALA A 170 -13.69 -2.82 -1.63
CA ALA A 170 -12.53 -3.50 -2.21
C ALA A 170 -11.29 -3.37 -1.31
N GLU A 171 -10.52 -4.43 -1.23
CA GLU A 171 -9.26 -4.45 -0.48
C GLU A 171 -8.15 -3.79 -1.30
N TRP A 172 -7.33 -2.99 -0.64
CA TRP A 172 -6.18 -2.29 -1.22
C TRP A 172 -4.94 -2.55 -0.38
N GLU A 173 -3.84 -2.71 -1.06
CA GLU A 173 -2.53 -2.88 -0.44
C GLU A 173 -1.80 -1.53 -0.30
N VAL A 174 -1.04 -1.33 0.78
CA VAL A 174 -0.22 -0.13 1.00
C VAL A 174 1.23 -0.53 1.20
N LYS A 175 2.13 -0.01 0.38
CA LYS A 175 3.56 -0.32 0.44
C LYS A 175 4.38 0.96 0.61
N GLY A 176 5.20 1.00 1.66
CA GLY A 176 6.19 2.04 1.89
C GLY A 176 7.49 1.82 1.13
N ASP A 177 8.42 2.78 1.27
CA ASP A 177 9.76 2.70 0.68
C ASP A 177 10.50 1.43 1.12
N GLY A 178 11.04 0.69 0.17
CA GLY A 178 11.77 -0.55 0.39
C GLY A 178 10.91 -1.76 0.71
N ALA A 179 9.58 -1.62 0.66
CA ALA A 179 8.67 -2.75 0.87
C ALA A 179 8.81 -3.79 -0.25
N ARG A 180 8.66 -5.06 0.10
CA ARG A 180 8.78 -6.17 -0.84
C ARG A 180 7.43 -6.52 -1.46
N ILE A 181 7.47 -6.87 -2.76
CA ILE A 181 6.34 -7.43 -3.50
C ILE A 181 6.30 -8.93 -3.19
N ALA A 182 5.83 -9.25 -1.99
CA ALA A 182 5.69 -10.62 -1.53
C ALA A 182 4.69 -10.67 -0.38
N GLY A 183 3.73 -11.56 -0.48
CA GLY A 183 2.81 -11.88 0.59
C GLY A 183 3.32 -13.00 1.50
N GLN A 184 2.59 -13.29 2.57
CA GLN A 184 2.84 -14.46 3.42
C GLN A 184 2.37 -15.76 2.76
N LYS A 185 1.39 -15.66 1.86
CA LYS A 185 0.82 -16.77 1.10
C LYS A 185 1.27 -16.73 -0.35
N GLY A 186 1.32 -17.88 -1.00
CA GLY A 186 1.63 -17.96 -2.42
C GLY A 186 3.12 -17.87 -2.79
N PHE A 187 4.01 -17.60 -1.84
CA PHE A 187 5.46 -17.61 -2.06
C PHE A 187 6.11 -18.77 -1.32
N GLY A 188 6.97 -19.49 -2.01
CA GLY A 188 7.76 -20.57 -1.44
C GLY A 188 8.98 -20.05 -0.65
N ASP A 189 9.76 -21.00 -0.15
CA ASP A 189 11.01 -20.68 0.53
C ASP A 189 12.09 -20.25 -0.48
N ALA A 190 12.67 -19.06 -0.26
CA ALA A 190 13.75 -18.53 -1.08
C ALA A 190 14.99 -19.45 -1.14
N LYS A 191 15.26 -20.21 -0.07
CA LYS A 191 16.35 -21.21 -0.04
C LYS A 191 16.07 -22.36 -1.00
N GLN A 192 14.84 -22.85 -1.05
CA GLN A 192 14.42 -23.91 -1.99
C GLN A 192 14.49 -23.44 -3.44
N MET A 193 14.22 -22.16 -3.71
CA MET A 193 14.29 -21.62 -5.07
C MET A 193 15.69 -21.78 -5.69
N ARG A 194 16.75 -21.62 -4.91
CA ARG A 194 18.12 -21.92 -5.37
C ARG A 194 18.24 -23.35 -5.90
N HIS A 195 17.75 -24.33 -5.13
CA HIS A 195 17.77 -25.72 -5.54
C HIS A 195 16.93 -25.96 -6.82
N HIS A 196 15.78 -25.32 -6.93
CA HIS A 196 14.94 -25.44 -8.14
C HIS A 196 15.63 -24.86 -9.38
N LEU A 197 16.31 -23.74 -9.26
CA LEU A 197 17.09 -23.15 -10.36
C LEU A 197 18.30 -24.01 -10.73
N ASN A 198 19.04 -24.54 -9.78
CA ASN A 198 20.13 -25.49 -10.04
C ASN A 198 19.62 -26.72 -10.80
N THR A 199 18.52 -27.31 -10.32
CA THR A 199 17.88 -28.48 -10.97
C THR A 199 17.44 -28.15 -12.39
N ALA A 200 16.88 -26.96 -12.63
CA ALA A 200 16.45 -26.51 -13.96
C ALA A 200 17.63 -26.45 -14.95
N ILE A 201 18.78 -25.90 -14.51
CA ILE A 201 19.98 -25.83 -15.36
C ILE A 201 20.58 -27.21 -15.61
N VAL A 202 20.66 -28.08 -14.58
CA VAL A 202 21.19 -29.45 -14.73
C VAL A 202 20.32 -30.25 -15.71
N LYS A 203 18.99 -30.21 -15.58
CA LYS A 203 18.07 -30.87 -16.52
C LYS A 203 18.24 -30.32 -17.94
N PHE A 204 18.32 -29.00 -18.09
CA PHE A 204 18.57 -28.36 -19.37
C PHE A 204 19.86 -28.85 -20.03
N CYS A 205 20.96 -28.92 -19.27
CA CYS A 205 22.25 -29.44 -19.74
C CYS A 205 22.14 -30.87 -20.25
N GLY A 206 21.49 -31.76 -19.48
CA GLY A 206 21.23 -33.15 -19.91
C GLY A 206 20.47 -33.22 -21.22
N ASP A 207 19.42 -32.43 -21.37
CA ASP A 207 18.57 -32.40 -22.59
C ASP A 207 19.26 -31.87 -23.86
N ILE A 208 20.29 -31.06 -23.70
CA ILE A 208 21.08 -30.53 -24.84
C ILE A 208 22.41 -31.28 -25.00
N GLY A 209 22.63 -32.35 -24.21
CA GLY A 209 23.83 -33.21 -24.27
C GLY A 209 25.10 -32.50 -23.83
N ARG A 210 25.04 -31.62 -22.80
CA ARG A 210 26.18 -30.87 -22.27
C ARG A 210 26.37 -31.15 -20.77
N LYS A 211 27.61 -31.05 -20.31
CA LYS A 211 27.91 -31.13 -18.87
C LYS A 211 27.44 -29.86 -18.15
N ALA A 212 26.81 -30.02 -17.01
CA ALA A 212 26.48 -28.89 -16.15
C ALA A 212 27.76 -28.19 -15.67
N PRO A 213 27.81 -26.85 -15.55
CA PRO A 213 28.97 -26.16 -15.05
C PRO A 213 29.31 -26.57 -13.62
N ASP A 214 30.59 -26.85 -13.35
CA ASP A 214 31.07 -27.37 -12.06
C ASP A 214 30.78 -26.43 -10.87
N PHE A 215 30.62 -25.14 -11.13
CA PHE A 215 30.28 -24.17 -10.08
C PHE A 215 28.83 -24.28 -9.57
N LEU A 216 27.99 -25.11 -10.18
CA LEU A 216 26.65 -25.41 -9.67
C LEU A 216 26.67 -26.42 -8.52
N ASP A 217 27.73 -27.20 -8.37
CA ASP A 217 27.84 -28.30 -7.39
C ASP A 217 28.44 -27.86 -6.04
N GLY A 218 28.88 -26.62 -5.87
CA GLY A 218 29.64 -26.18 -4.71
C GLY A 218 28.90 -25.21 -3.79
N SER A 219 29.44 -25.06 -2.55
CA SER A 219 29.02 -24.06 -1.56
C SER A 219 29.18 -22.60 -2.06
N ALA A 220 30.00 -22.37 -3.08
CA ALA A 220 30.08 -21.08 -3.78
C ALA A 220 28.77 -20.66 -4.46
N ALA A 221 27.81 -21.58 -4.58
CA ALA A 221 26.45 -21.30 -5.04
C ALA A 221 25.66 -20.37 -4.10
N ASP A 222 26.07 -20.22 -2.84
CA ASP A 222 25.30 -19.53 -1.83
C ASP A 222 25.04 -18.06 -2.09
N ASN A 223 25.90 -17.38 -2.85
CA ASN A 223 25.72 -15.97 -3.21
C ASN A 223 25.49 -15.73 -4.72
N ALA A 224 25.36 -16.76 -5.50
CA ALA A 224 25.48 -16.65 -6.95
C ALA A 224 24.12 -16.49 -7.67
N TRP A 225 22.99 -16.83 -7.04
CA TRP A 225 21.66 -16.66 -7.61
C TRP A 225 21.04 -15.26 -7.35
N ASN A 226 21.85 -14.29 -6.96
CA ASN A 226 21.40 -12.93 -6.78
C ASN A 226 21.14 -12.28 -8.15
N ILE A 227 19.91 -11.84 -8.35
CA ILE A 227 19.52 -11.06 -9.51
C ILE A 227 19.78 -9.59 -9.19
N GLY A 228 20.34 -8.85 -10.12
CA GLY A 228 20.63 -7.44 -9.92
C GLY A 228 20.36 -6.60 -11.17
N LYS A 229 20.55 -5.29 -11.04
CA LYS A 229 20.35 -4.36 -12.15
C LYS A 229 21.24 -4.67 -13.37
N LYS A 230 22.42 -5.27 -13.13
CA LYS A 230 23.42 -5.53 -14.16
C LYS A 230 23.83 -7.00 -14.28
N SER A 231 23.14 -7.90 -13.57
CA SER A 231 23.54 -9.31 -13.52
C SER A 231 22.30 -10.21 -13.35
N ALA A 232 22.31 -11.31 -14.06
CA ALA A 232 21.38 -12.42 -13.86
C ALA A 232 21.99 -13.53 -12.97
N GLY A 233 23.03 -13.24 -12.21
CA GLY A 233 23.68 -14.16 -11.31
C GLY A 233 24.24 -15.42 -11.97
N LEU A 234 24.05 -16.57 -11.31
CA LEU A 234 24.47 -17.87 -11.85
C LEU A 234 23.78 -18.25 -13.15
N LEU A 235 22.54 -17.84 -13.36
CA LEU A 235 21.84 -18.13 -14.62
C LEU A 235 22.62 -17.58 -15.82
N GLY A 236 23.02 -16.30 -15.76
CA GLY A 236 23.80 -15.68 -16.84
C GLY A 236 25.14 -16.35 -17.04
N LYS A 237 25.87 -16.59 -15.94
CA LYS A 237 27.17 -17.29 -15.99
C LYS A 237 27.06 -18.69 -16.60
N SER A 238 26.06 -19.45 -16.22
CA SER A 238 25.82 -20.81 -16.73
C SER A 238 25.53 -20.81 -18.21
N LEU A 239 24.62 -19.93 -18.68
CA LEU A 239 24.24 -19.88 -20.08
C LEU A 239 25.38 -19.41 -20.99
N GLU A 240 26.16 -18.42 -20.55
CA GLU A 240 27.33 -17.96 -21.29
C GLU A 240 28.42 -19.07 -21.35
N ALA A 241 28.66 -19.82 -20.28
CA ALA A 241 29.60 -20.93 -20.28
C ALA A 241 29.16 -22.04 -21.25
N LEU A 242 27.89 -22.44 -21.20
CA LEU A 242 27.33 -23.46 -22.08
C LEU A 242 27.35 -23.03 -23.55
N ALA A 243 27.06 -21.76 -23.85
CA ALA A 243 27.04 -21.26 -25.22
C ALA A 243 28.42 -21.10 -25.83
N LYS A 244 29.54 -21.04 -25.04
CA LYS A 244 30.90 -21.06 -25.52
C LYS A 244 31.26 -22.39 -26.23
N GLU A 245 30.74 -23.52 -25.74
CA GLU A 245 30.96 -24.81 -26.37
C GLU A 245 30.25 -24.90 -27.72
N LYS A 246 29.01 -24.46 -27.78
CA LYS A 246 28.21 -24.40 -29.00
C LYS A 246 27.05 -23.42 -28.77
N LYS A 247 26.75 -22.57 -29.74
CA LYS A 247 25.60 -21.67 -29.67
C LYS A 247 24.30 -22.45 -29.47
N PHE A 248 23.36 -21.87 -28.73
CA PHE A 248 22.02 -22.42 -28.56
C PHE A 248 21.22 -22.35 -29.84
N THR A 249 20.31 -23.29 -30.02
CA THR A 249 19.24 -23.21 -31.02
C THR A 249 17.98 -22.60 -30.39
N LYS A 250 17.00 -22.21 -31.20
CA LYS A 250 15.69 -21.78 -30.69
C LYS A 250 15.02 -22.88 -29.83
N LYS A 251 15.14 -24.16 -30.27
CA LYS A 251 14.61 -25.32 -29.55
C LYS A 251 15.26 -25.48 -28.16
N ASP A 252 16.55 -25.20 -28.04
CA ASP A 252 17.25 -25.22 -26.76
C ASP A 252 16.69 -24.15 -25.82
N LEU A 253 16.47 -22.93 -26.34
CA LEU A 253 15.88 -21.83 -25.55
C LEU A 253 14.43 -22.12 -25.13
N ASP A 254 13.64 -22.80 -25.96
CA ASP A 254 12.28 -23.23 -25.59
C ASP A 254 12.31 -24.26 -24.45
N LYS A 255 13.25 -25.23 -24.48
CA LYS A 255 13.46 -26.19 -23.38
C LYS A 255 13.88 -25.47 -22.11
N LEU A 256 14.86 -24.56 -22.20
CA LEU A 256 15.31 -23.75 -21.06
C LEU A 256 14.13 -22.98 -20.44
N ASN A 257 13.28 -22.38 -21.29
CA ASN A 257 12.07 -21.68 -20.81
C ASN A 257 11.17 -22.59 -19.98
N THR A 258 10.92 -23.81 -20.43
CA THR A 258 10.09 -24.78 -19.72
C THR A 258 10.66 -25.05 -18.31
N TYR A 259 11.95 -25.30 -18.19
CA TYR A 259 12.58 -25.57 -16.90
C TYR A 259 12.63 -24.36 -15.96
N LEU A 260 12.85 -23.14 -16.50
CA LEU A 260 12.83 -21.94 -15.70
C LEU A 260 11.42 -21.61 -15.21
N VAL A 261 10.40 -21.76 -16.07
CA VAL A 261 9.00 -21.58 -15.67
C VAL A 261 8.60 -22.59 -14.60
N GLU A 262 9.01 -23.87 -14.73
CA GLU A 262 8.79 -24.90 -13.70
C GLU A 262 9.44 -24.49 -12.37
N ALA A 263 10.68 -24.02 -12.39
CA ALA A 263 11.39 -23.60 -11.19
C ALA A 263 10.70 -22.40 -10.50
N TYR A 264 10.32 -21.38 -11.26
CA TYR A 264 9.62 -20.22 -10.70
C TYR A 264 8.21 -20.57 -10.21
N SER A 265 7.49 -21.51 -10.84
CA SER A 265 6.17 -21.97 -10.37
C SER A 265 6.23 -22.68 -9.02
N LYS A 266 7.39 -23.23 -8.63
CA LYS A 266 7.60 -23.82 -7.30
C LYS A 266 7.85 -22.75 -6.22
N TYR A 267 8.33 -21.59 -6.61
CA TYR A 267 8.54 -20.46 -5.70
C TYR A 267 7.34 -19.51 -5.66
N LEU A 268 6.80 -19.16 -6.81
CA LEU A 268 5.50 -18.48 -6.95
C LEU A 268 4.43 -19.57 -7.00
N LEU A 269 4.04 -20.09 -5.83
CA LEU A 269 3.32 -21.35 -5.68
C LEU A 269 2.13 -21.47 -6.63
N ASN A 270 2.21 -22.48 -7.52
CA ASN A 270 1.21 -22.77 -8.55
C ASN A 270 0.98 -21.67 -9.61
N PHE A 271 1.86 -20.66 -9.68
CA PHE A 271 1.76 -19.62 -10.69
C PHE A 271 2.14 -20.17 -12.07
N THR A 272 1.20 -20.09 -13.01
CA THR A 272 1.44 -20.41 -14.42
C THR A 272 1.48 -19.11 -15.23
N THR A 273 2.58 -18.89 -15.95
CA THR A 273 2.73 -17.70 -16.77
C THR A 273 2.72 -18.02 -18.25
N LYS A 274 2.13 -17.14 -19.05
CA LYS A 274 2.28 -17.14 -20.52
C LYS A 274 3.52 -16.38 -20.99
N LEU A 275 4.22 -15.71 -20.06
CA LEU A 275 5.44 -14.96 -20.35
C LEU A 275 6.60 -15.92 -20.59
N SER A 276 7.48 -15.58 -21.52
CA SER A 276 8.68 -16.34 -21.78
C SER A 276 9.89 -15.69 -21.14
N LEU A 277 10.61 -16.46 -20.33
CA LEU A 277 11.87 -16.05 -19.70
C LEU A 277 13.07 -16.13 -20.65
N THR A 278 12.88 -16.67 -21.87
CA THR A 278 13.97 -16.86 -22.83
C THR A 278 13.75 -16.12 -24.15
N LYS A 279 12.52 -16.09 -24.68
CA LYS A 279 12.23 -15.49 -25.98
C LYS A 279 12.49 -13.98 -26.00
N GLY A 280 13.51 -13.57 -26.78
CA GLY A 280 13.94 -12.17 -26.86
C GLY A 280 14.63 -11.67 -25.58
N VAL A 281 14.92 -12.55 -24.63
CA VAL A 281 15.61 -12.31 -23.36
C VAL A 281 17.00 -12.94 -23.41
N VAL A 282 17.10 -14.20 -23.82
CA VAL A 282 18.36 -14.94 -23.93
C VAL A 282 18.77 -15.03 -25.39
N GLY A 283 19.99 -14.60 -25.68
CA GLY A 283 20.61 -14.75 -27.02
C GLY A 283 21.09 -16.17 -27.27
N LEU A 284 21.28 -16.52 -28.54
CA LEU A 284 21.86 -17.82 -28.93
C LEU A 284 23.29 -17.99 -28.42
N ASP A 285 23.95 -16.89 -28.04
CA ASP A 285 25.28 -16.83 -27.43
C ASP A 285 25.22 -16.95 -25.88
N GLY A 286 24.05 -17.23 -25.31
CA GLY A 286 23.84 -17.36 -23.88
C GLY A 286 23.72 -16.04 -23.12
N LYS A 287 23.92 -14.90 -23.77
CA LYS A 287 23.80 -13.60 -23.11
C LYS A 287 22.36 -13.28 -22.78
N ILE A 288 22.15 -12.76 -21.59
CA ILE A 288 20.83 -12.33 -21.10
C ILE A 288 20.68 -10.82 -21.28
N ASN A 289 19.58 -10.41 -21.90
CA ASN A 289 19.12 -9.02 -21.81
C ASN A 289 18.54 -8.81 -20.39
N ILE A 290 19.37 -8.30 -19.48
CA ILE A 290 19.06 -8.18 -18.05
C ILE A 290 17.87 -7.27 -17.81
N ALA A 291 17.73 -6.18 -18.57
CA ALA A 291 16.60 -5.27 -18.40
C ALA A 291 15.27 -5.97 -18.74
N LYS A 292 15.21 -6.70 -19.86
CA LYS A 292 14.03 -7.49 -20.20
C LYS A 292 13.76 -8.62 -19.23
N TYR A 293 14.80 -9.33 -18.79
CA TYR A 293 14.68 -10.39 -17.81
C TYR A 293 14.06 -9.89 -16.50
N ASN A 294 14.64 -8.84 -15.93
CA ASN A 294 14.15 -8.22 -14.71
C ASN A 294 12.71 -7.71 -14.86
N ARG A 295 12.38 -7.14 -16.03
CA ARG A 295 11.04 -6.65 -16.31
C ARG A 295 9.99 -7.76 -16.34
N ILE A 296 10.31 -8.90 -16.97
CA ILE A 296 9.44 -10.07 -17.02
C ILE A 296 9.28 -10.69 -15.62
N LEU A 297 10.37 -10.83 -14.89
CA LEU A 297 10.31 -11.33 -13.51
C LEU A 297 9.45 -10.42 -12.64
N LEU A 298 9.64 -9.11 -12.70
CA LEU A 298 8.83 -8.17 -11.93
C LEU A 298 7.34 -8.28 -12.27
N GLU A 299 7.00 -8.44 -13.55
CA GLU A 299 5.63 -8.68 -13.99
C GLU A 299 5.07 -9.99 -13.39
N MET A 300 5.83 -11.09 -13.45
CA MET A 300 5.44 -12.36 -12.84
C MET A 300 5.20 -12.23 -11.35
N TYR A 301 6.11 -11.59 -10.63
CA TYR A 301 6.02 -11.40 -9.18
C TYR A 301 4.84 -10.53 -8.79
N TYR A 302 4.65 -9.40 -9.48
CA TYR A 302 3.56 -8.50 -9.17
C TYR A 302 2.18 -9.13 -9.47
N THR A 303 2.04 -9.76 -10.64
CA THR A 303 0.78 -10.45 -10.99
C THR A 303 0.47 -11.59 -10.02
N HIS A 304 1.49 -12.34 -9.60
CA HIS A 304 1.31 -13.40 -8.61
C HIS A 304 0.89 -12.82 -7.25
N TYR A 305 1.53 -11.74 -6.82
CA TYR A 305 1.22 -11.05 -5.58
C TYR A 305 -0.22 -10.50 -5.58
N GLU A 306 -0.61 -9.77 -6.64
CA GLU A 306 -1.96 -9.25 -6.84
C GLU A 306 -3.02 -10.35 -6.76
N ASN A 307 -2.80 -11.47 -7.44
CA ASN A 307 -3.73 -12.60 -7.46
C ASN A 307 -3.81 -13.36 -6.13
N THR A 308 -2.71 -13.42 -5.38
CA THR A 308 -2.63 -14.20 -4.13
C THR A 308 -3.22 -13.44 -2.95
N GLU A 309 -2.98 -12.14 -2.87
CA GLU A 309 -3.51 -11.26 -1.84
C GLU A 309 -4.90 -10.71 -2.20
N GLU A 310 -5.34 -10.90 -3.48
CA GLU A 310 -6.69 -10.54 -3.96
C GLU A 310 -7.04 -9.05 -3.83
N PHE A 311 -6.04 -8.16 -3.82
CA PHE A 311 -6.30 -6.72 -3.71
C PHE A 311 -6.73 -6.09 -5.05
N LYS A 312 -7.53 -5.03 -4.97
CA LYS A 312 -8.03 -4.26 -6.13
C LYS A 312 -6.98 -3.31 -6.70
N GLY A 313 -6.07 -2.85 -5.86
CA GLY A 313 -5.01 -1.93 -6.24
C GLY A 313 -4.00 -1.76 -5.12
N ILE A 314 -2.90 -1.08 -5.44
CA ILE A 314 -1.81 -0.83 -4.50
C ILE A 314 -1.54 0.66 -4.39
N PHE A 315 -1.35 1.13 -3.16
CA PHE A 315 -0.75 2.44 -2.88
C PHE A 315 0.72 2.28 -2.58
N LEU A 316 1.53 3.04 -3.30
CA LEU A 316 2.93 3.24 -2.97
C LEU A 316 3.07 4.58 -2.27
N VAL A 317 3.63 4.57 -1.07
CA VAL A 317 3.76 5.75 -0.23
C VAL A 317 5.23 6.00 0.10
N SER A 318 5.72 7.22 -0.14
CA SER A 318 7.08 7.61 0.22
C SER A 318 7.05 8.69 1.29
N TYR A 319 7.83 8.47 2.34
CA TYR A 319 8.06 9.46 3.39
C TYR A 319 9.37 10.24 3.15
N THR A 320 10.34 9.63 2.49
CA THR A 320 11.68 10.18 2.30
C THR A 320 11.79 11.10 1.09
N ASN A 321 10.95 10.86 0.06
CA ASN A 321 10.97 11.61 -1.20
C ASN A 321 9.74 12.50 -1.34
N ALA A 322 9.72 13.62 -0.60
CA ALA A 322 8.70 14.66 -0.71
C ALA A 322 7.26 14.17 -0.48
N ASN A 323 7.07 13.16 0.41
CA ASN A 323 5.73 12.69 0.83
C ASN A 323 4.82 12.36 -0.37
N LYS A 324 5.32 11.56 -1.31
CA LYS A 324 4.57 11.19 -2.51
C LYS A 324 3.66 10.00 -2.27
N VAL A 325 2.55 9.98 -2.99
CA VAL A 325 1.63 8.83 -3.10
C VAL A 325 1.42 8.51 -4.57
N LEU A 326 1.43 7.24 -4.90
CA LEU A 326 1.06 6.71 -6.20
C LEU A 326 0.08 5.56 -6.03
N ALA A 327 -1.06 5.63 -6.69
CA ALA A 327 -2.02 4.54 -6.76
C ALA A 327 -1.88 3.81 -8.10
N CYS A 328 -1.86 2.48 -8.06
CA CYS A 328 -1.92 1.62 -9.25
C CYS A 328 -3.09 0.64 -9.08
N THR A 329 -3.99 0.60 -10.05
CA THR A 329 -5.18 -0.26 -10.04
C THR A 329 -5.03 -1.50 -10.91
N THR A 330 -3.93 -1.59 -11.67
CA THR A 330 -3.64 -2.72 -12.55
C THR A 330 -2.15 -2.99 -12.60
N THR A 331 -1.77 -4.24 -12.86
CA THR A 331 -0.38 -4.63 -13.17
C THR A 331 0.23 -3.73 -14.25
N LYS A 332 -0.53 -3.36 -15.29
CA LYS A 332 -0.06 -2.50 -16.37
C LYS A 332 0.31 -1.09 -15.88
N GLU A 333 -0.49 -0.49 -15.01
CA GLU A 333 -0.19 0.84 -14.43
C GLU A 333 1.06 0.77 -13.55
N PHE A 334 1.16 -0.25 -12.69
CA PHE A 334 2.35 -0.47 -11.87
C PHE A 334 3.62 -0.58 -12.73
N LEU A 335 3.59 -1.43 -13.75
CA LEU A 335 4.73 -1.62 -14.63
C LEU A 335 5.06 -0.37 -15.46
N SER A 336 4.05 0.39 -15.90
CA SER A 336 4.24 1.69 -16.57
C SER A 336 4.90 2.71 -15.63
N ALA A 337 4.56 2.69 -14.35
CA ALA A 337 5.21 3.54 -13.36
C ALA A 337 6.69 3.16 -13.13
N VAL A 338 7.03 1.86 -13.19
CA VAL A 338 8.42 1.39 -13.17
C VAL A 338 9.16 1.84 -14.43
N ASP A 339 8.57 1.63 -15.61
CA ASP A 339 9.19 1.97 -16.89
C ASP A 339 9.42 3.48 -17.06
N SER A 340 8.52 4.31 -16.48
CA SER A 340 8.65 5.78 -16.46
C SER A 340 9.55 6.32 -15.33
N GLY A 341 10.10 5.44 -14.48
CA GLY A 341 10.98 5.83 -13.39
C GLY A 341 10.27 6.42 -12.16
N LYS A 342 8.94 6.41 -12.10
CA LYS A 342 8.17 6.80 -10.91
C LYS A 342 8.35 5.80 -9.77
N ILE A 343 8.53 4.53 -10.11
CA ILE A 343 8.87 3.45 -9.17
C ILE A 343 10.28 2.97 -9.50
N LYS A 344 11.12 2.90 -8.46
CA LYS A 344 12.47 2.35 -8.54
C LYS A 344 12.51 0.99 -7.86
N ILE A 345 13.25 0.05 -8.43
CA ILE A 345 13.58 -1.21 -7.76
C ILE A 345 14.69 -0.92 -6.75
N ALA A 346 14.38 -1.05 -5.47
CA ALA A 346 15.29 -0.84 -4.36
C ALA A 346 16.13 -2.10 -4.07
N ALA A 347 15.53 -3.30 -4.24
CA ALA A 347 16.26 -4.56 -4.16
C ALA A 347 15.69 -5.58 -5.14
N TYR A 348 16.55 -6.47 -5.61
CA TYR A 348 16.22 -7.57 -6.50
C TYR A 348 16.11 -8.88 -5.72
N PRO A 349 15.46 -9.92 -6.27
CA PRO A 349 15.41 -11.24 -5.66
C PRO A 349 16.78 -11.81 -5.35
N SER A 350 16.92 -12.39 -4.17
CA SER A 350 18.12 -13.05 -3.70
C SER A 350 17.75 -14.42 -3.12
N PHE A 351 18.36 -15.47 -3.68
CA PHE A 351 18.10 -16.85 -3.28
C PHE A 351 19.34 -17.40 -2.56
N THR A 352 19.57 -16.95 -1.33
CA THR A 352 20.68 -17.35 -0.47
C THR A 352 20.16 -17.96 0.83
N ASP A 353 21.03 -18.69 1.56
CA ASP A 353 20.66 -19.24 2.87
C ASP A 353 20.40 -18.18 3.92
N ALA A 354 20.97 -16.98 3.74
CA ALA A 354 20.74 -15.82 4.61
C ALA A 354 19.47 -15.02 4.23
N ALA A 355 18.82 -15.34 3.09
CA ALA A 355 17.61 -14.65 2.68
C ALA A 355 16.47 -15.04 3.63
N GLY A 356 15.89 -14.06 4.33
CA GLY A 356 14.60 -14.25 5.02
C GLY A 356 13.48 -14.61 4.03
N ALA A 357 12.32 -14.99 4.54
CA ALA A 357 11.18 -15.49 3.73
C ALA A 357 10.83 -14.59 2.53
N GLN A 358 10.99 -13.27 2.66
CA GLN A 358 10.72 -12.31 1.58
C GLN A 358 11.97 -11.94 0.76
N GLY A 359 13.15 -12.48 1.09
CA GLY A 359 14.42 -12.13 0.42
C GLY A 359 14.45 -12.46 -1.07
N GLY A 360 13.70 -13.47 -1.50
CA GLY A 360 13.54 -13.88 -2.91
C GLY A 360 12.63 -12.99 -3.74
N SER A 361 12.21 -11.81 -3.27
CA SER A 361 11.29 -10.91 -3.96
C SER A 361 11.92 -9.55 -4.25
N PHE A 362 11.29 -8.78 -5.14
CA PHE A 362 11.66 -7.39 -5.41
C PHE A 362 11.24 -6.48 -4.25
N ALA A 363 12.12 -5.54 -3.89
CA ALA A 363 11.72 -4.39 -3.09
C ALA A 363 11.59 -3.16 -4.00
N ILE A 364 10.58 -2.34 -3.73
CA ILE A 364 10.24 -1.17 -4.53
C ILE A 364 10.29 0.10 -3.70
N GLN A 365 10.48 1.22 -4.39
CA GLN A 365 10.51 2.55 -3.79
C GLN A 365 9.87 3.54 -4.75
N LEU A 366 9.03 4.42 -4.23
CA LEU A 366 8.51 5.57 -4.96
C LEU A 366 9.59 6.66 -5.06
N VAL A 367 9.72 7.31 -6.23
CA VAL A 367 10.77 8.31 -6.54
C VAL A 367 10.20 9.73 -6.59
#